data_75d860916f989f0133328cfbcfb54b22
#
_entry.id   75d860916f989f0133328cfbcfb54b22
#
_cell.length_a   1.000
_cell.length_b   1.000
_cell.length_c   1.000
_cell.angle_alpha   90.00
_cell.angle_beta   90.00
_cell.angle_gamma   90.00
#
_symmetry.space_group_name_H-M   'P 1'
#
loop_
_entity.id
_entity.type
_entity.pdbx_description
1 polymer ?
#
loop_
_entity_poly.entity_id
_entity_poly.type
_entity_poly.pdbx_seq_one_letter_code
_entity_poly.pdbx_strand_id
1 'polypeptide(L)'
;MSAPEPDYLRVNRAHWTKVNAEYIDAKAETAWNEPEISWGLWNTPETQVKVLPDVRGKDVVELGCGTAYVSAWLKRGGARRVVGVDITPAQLDTARRLNEKQGLGLELVEANAEATGLPGGAFDLAISEYGASIWCDPYKWIPEAARLLRRGGELVFLRNSTLSILCMPDEGAVQDRLQRPQRGMHRLEWADGPEIEFQLGHGDFVRILRDAGLELLDLVEIFAPEGAVRHPYYGEYMTVEWARRWPSEEMWRARKRD
;
A
#
# COMPACT_ATOMS: atom_id res chain seq x y z
N MET A 1 11.62 13.92 -26.77
CA MET A 1 12.24 13.96 -25.43
C MET A 1 11.16 13.54 -24.44
N SER A 2 11.42 12.50 -23.63
CA SER A 2 10.51 12.12 -22.54
C SER A 2 10.40 13.26 -21.53
N ALA A 3 9.22 13.47 -20.95
CA ALA A 3 9.06 14.42 -19.85
C ALA A 3 10.04 14.05 -18.70
N PRO A 4 10.56 15.04 -17.97
CA PRO A 4 11.42 14.77 -16.83
C PRO A 4 10.67 13.92 -15.78
N GLU A 5 11.40 13.05 -15.08
CA GLU A 5 10.84 12.25 -13.99
C GLU A 5 10.22 13.19 -12.93
N PRO A 6 8.98 12.94 -12.48
CA PRO A 6 8.37 13.69 -11.39
C PRO A 6 9.24 13.69 -10.13
N ASP A 7 9.32 14.82 -9.44
CA ASP A 7 10.19 14.99 -8.27
C ASP A 7 9.88 14.01 -7.12
N TYR A 8 8.61 13.72 -6.87
CA TYR A 8 8.20 12.80 -5.81
C TYR A 8 8.74 11.38 -6.01
N LEU A 9 8.88 10.89 -7.24
CA LEU A 9 9.46 9.58 -7.50
C LEU A 9 10.92 9.52 -7.05
N ARG A 10 11.70 10.55 -7.38
CA ARG A 10 13.11 10.68 -6.97
C ARG A 10 13.24 10.83 -5.46
N VAL A 11 12.40 11.68 -4.85
CA VAL A 11 12.42 11.95 -3.42
C VAL A 11 12.05 10.69 -2.64
N ASN A 12 10.94 10.03 -2.97
CA ASN A 12 10.47 8.83 -2.29
C ASN A 12 11.46 7.66 -2.47
N ARG A 13 12.03 7.47 -3.68
CA ARG A 13 13.07 6.44 -3.90
C ARG A 13 14.29 6.67 -2.98
N ALA A 14 14.77 7.89 -2.86
CA ALA A 14 15.90 8.22 -2.00
C ALA A 14 15.58 8.00 -0.51
N HIS A 15 14.39 8.44 -0.06
CA HIS A 15 13.91 8.24 1.30
C HIS A 15 13.83 6.76 1.64
N TRP A 16 13.11 5.95 0.84
CA TRP A 16 12.93 4.53 1.10
C TRP A 16 14.23 3.71 0.98
N THR A 17 15.18 4.15 0.15
CA THR A 17 16.53 3.57 0.15
C THR A 17 17.23 3.75 1.49
N LYS A 18 17.17 4.96 2.06
CA LYS A 18 17.73 5.26 3.37
C LYS A 18 17.04 4.46 4.48
N VAL A 19 15.72 4.49 4.53
CA VAL A 19 14.91 3.79 5.52
C VAL A 19 15.12 2.26 5.47
N ASN A 20 15.30 1.70 4.26
CA ASN A 20 15.63 0.28 4.11
C ASN A 20 16.96 -0.06 4.79
N ALA A 21 17.98 0.74 4.59
CA ALA A 21 19.31 0.53 5.20
C ALA A 21 19.28 0.73 6.73
N GLU A 22 18.46 1.64 7.23
CA GLU A 22 18.39 1.96 8.66
C GLU A 22 17.67 0.89 9.49
N TYR A 23 16.56 0.31 8.97
CA TYR A 23 15.78 -0.64 9.77
C TYR A 23 14.93 -1.66 8.99
N ILE A 24 14.50 -1.39 7.75
CA ILE A 24 13.57 -2.29 7.06
C ILE A 24 14.25 -3.61 6.72
N ASP A 25 15.48 -3.58 6.17
CA ASP A 25 16.21 -4.79 5.78
C ASP A 25 16.38 -5.76 6.96
N ALA A 26 16.72 -5.24 8.13
CA ALA A 26 16.90 -6.04 9.34
C ALA A 26 15.61 -6.74 9.83
N LYS A 27 14.45 -6.20 9.49
CA LYS A 27 13.12 -6.71 9.93
C LYS A 27 12.38 -7.46 8.86
N ALA A 28 12.79 -7.33 7.60
CA ALA A 28 12.09 -7.91 6.48
C ALA A 28 11.87 -9.42 6.64
N GLU A 29 12.86 -10.16 7.16
CA GLU A 29 12.73 -11.60 7.36
C GLU A 29 11.66 -11.96 8.38
N THR A 30 11.48 -11.17 9.43
CA THR A 30 10.41 -11.36 10.41
C THR A 30 9.06 -11.19 9.74
N ALA A 31 8.84 -10.10 9.00
CA ALA A 31 7.60 -9.88 8.26
C ALA A 31 7.32 -10.98 7.24
N TRP A 32 8.35 -11.45 6.53
CA TRP A 32 8.21 -12.58 5.60
C TRP A 32 7.77 -13.87 6.29
N ASN A 33 8.20 -14.11 7.53
CA ASN A 33 7.93 -15.35 8.28
C ASN A 33 6.62 -15.32 9.06
N GLU A 34 5.88 -14.19 9.06
CA GLU A 34 4.59 -14.14 9.72
C GLU A 34 3.67 -15.24 9.17
N PRO A 35 3.02 -16.04 10.08
CA PRO A 35 2.25 -17.20 9.67
C PRO A 35 0.90 -16.83 9.07
N GLU A 36 0.36 -15.68 9.42
CA GLU A 36 -0.94 -15.18 8.98
C GLU A 36 -0.80 -13.83 8.28
N ILE A 37 -1.66 -13.61 7.28
CA ILE A 37 -1.78 -12.30 6.63
C ILE A 37 -2.39 -11.32 7.63
N SER A 38 -1.73 -10.20 7.83
CA SER A 38 -2.21 -9.12 8.68
C SER A 38 -1.95 -7.77 8.02
N TRP A 39 -2.68 -6.75 8.45
CA TRP A 39 -2.71 -5.46 7.77
C TRP A 39 -2.35 -4.32 8.70
N GLY A 40 -1.54 -3.43 8.16
CA GLY A 40 -1.30 -2.10 8.68
C GLY A 40 -0.60 -2.02 10.03
N LEU A 41 -0.75 -0.88 10.68
CA LEU A 41 -0.08 -0.51 11.93
C LEU A 41 -0.37 -1.46 13.09
N TRP A 42 -1.56 -2.06 13.09
CA TRP A 42 -2.04 -2.88 14.20
C TRP A 42 -1.87 -4.37 13.96
N ASN A 43 -1.28 -4.78 12.84
CA ASN A 43 -1.20 -6.18 12.40
C ASN A 43 -2.58 -6.85 12.49
N THR A 44 -3.62 -6.15 11.98
CA THR A 44 -4.99 -6.65 12.03
C THR A 44 -5.12 -7.88 11.14
N PRO A 45 -5.46 -9.07 11.67
CA PRO A 45 -5.50 -10.30 10.89
C PRO A 45 -6.50 -10.24 9.74
N GLU A 46 -6.15 -10.82 8.58
CA GLU A 46 -7.07 -10.92 7.44
C GLU A 46 -8.36 -11.66 7.81
N THR A 47 -8.31 -12.60 8.75
CA THR A 47 -9.49 -13.29 9.28
C THR A 47 -10.52 -12.35 9.92
N GLN A 48 -10.10 -11.15 10.34
CA GLN A 48 -10.97 -10.10 10.87
C GLN A 48 -11.39 -9.12 9.78
N VAL A 49 -10.46 -8.66 8.95
CA VAL A 49 -10.69 -7.66 7.89
C VAL A 49 -11.51 -8.25 6.74
N LYS A 50 -11.20 -9.47 6.31
CA LYS A 50 -11.91 -10.23 5.27
C LYS A 50 -12.02 -9.49 3.93
N VAL A 51 -10.96 -8.83 3.54
CA VAL A 51 -10.92 -8.01 2.32
C VAL A 51 -10.35 -8.76 1.12
N LEU A 52 -9.47 -9.76 1.34
CA LEU A 52 -8.87 -10.51 0.25
C LEU A 52 -9.85 -11.49 -0.40
N PRO A 53 -9.88 -11.55 -1.73
CA PRO A 53 -10.49 -12.68 -2.42
C PRO A 53 -9.64 -13.95 -2.24
N ASP A 54 -10.21 -15.12 -2.58
CA ASP A 54 -9.43 -16.36 -2.65
C ASP A 54 -8.31 -16.22 -3.70
N VAL A 55 -7.05 -16.31 -3.25
CA VAL A 55 -5.86 -16.12 -4.08
C VAL A 55 -5.33 -17.40 -4.72
N ARG A 56 -5.87 -18.56 -4.34
CA ARG A 56 -5.39 -19.88 -4.82
C ARG A 56 -5.51 -19.99 -6.33
N GLY A 57 -4.38 -20.29 -6.97
CA GLY A 57 -4.30 -20.42 -8.43
C GLY A 57 -4.38 -19.11 -9.21
N LYS A 58 -4.40 -17.96 -8.54
CA LYS A 58 -4.50 -16.62 -9.12
C LYS A 58 -3.14 -16.05 -9.50
N ASP A 59 -3.16 -15.16 -10.49
CA ASP A 59 -2.02 -14.28 -10.82
C ASP A 59 -2.21 -12.95 -10.09
N VAL A 60 -1.22 -12.56 -9.31
CA VAL A 60 -1.27 -11.39 -8.43
C VAL A 60 -0.15 -10.42 -8.77
N VAL A 61 -0.43 -9.12 -8.72
CA VAL A 61 0.57 -8.05 -8.76
C VAL A 61 0.47 -7.20 -7.50
N GLU A 62 1.60 -6.98 -6.83
CA GLU A 62 1.71 -6.03 -5.73
C GLU A 62 2.39 -4.75 -6.23
N LEU A 63 1.73 -3.61 -6.04
CA LEU A 63 2.18 -2.29 -6.50
C LEU A 63 2.76 -1.50 -5.32
N GLY A 64 4.07 -1.20 -5.40
CA GLY A 64 4.85 -0.67 -4.28
C GLY A 64 5.11 -1.77 -3.25
N CYS A 65 5.72 -2.88 -3.68
CA CYS A 65 5.85 -4.06 -2.83
C CYS A 65 6.93 -3.93 -1.73
N GLY A 66 7.79 -2.92 -1.81
CA GLY A 66 8.89 -2.77 -0.88
C GLY A 66 9.75 -4.03 -0.80
N THR A 67 9.87 -4.61 0.39
CA THR A 67 10.57 -5.88 0.61
C THR A 67 9.72 -7.12 0.28
N ALA A 68 8.53 -6.95 -0.29
CA ALA A 68 7.65 -8.00 -0.84
C ALA A 68 7.13 -9.03 0.19
N TYR A 69 6.92 -8.63 1.44
CA TYR A 69 6.38 -9.56 2.45
C TYR A 69 4.91 -9.93 2.16
N VAL A 70 4.07 -9.01 1.68
CA VAL A 70 2.70 -9.32 1.25
C VAL A 70 2.72 -10.28 0.05
N SER A 71 3.58 -10.03 -0.94
CA SER A 71 3.80 -10.96 -2.06
C SER A 71 4.17 -12.37 -1.57
N ALA A 72 5.05 -12.48 -0.56
CA ALA A 72 5.42 -13.76 0.02
C ALA A 72 4.25 -14.46 0.71
N TRP A 73 3.44 -13.73 1.47
CA TRP A 73 2.24 -14.26 2.11
C TRP A 73 1.23 -14.78 1.08
N LEU A 74 0.96 -14.01 0.02
CA LEU A 74 0.04 -14.40 -1.05
C LEU A 74 0.55 -15.63 -1.82
N LYS A 75 1.85 -15.71 -2.04
CA LYS A 75 2.46 -16.89 -2.68
C LYS A 75 2.31 -18.15 -1.82
N ARG A 76 2.56 -18.06 -0.51
CA ARG A 76 2.30 -19.15 0.43
C ARG A 76 0.81 -19.47 0.56
N GLY A 77 -0.07 -18.49 0.41
CA GLY A 77 -1.53 -18.65 0.34
C GLY A 77 -2.03 -19.37 -0.91
N GLY A 78 -1.13 -19.76 -1.82
CA GLY A 78 -1.44 -20.55 -3.00
C GLY A 78 -1.62 -19.78 -4.30
N ALA A 79 -1.23 -18.51 -4.36
CA ALA A 79 -1.21 -17.78 -5.62
C ALA A 79 -0.27 -18.47 -6.63
N ARG A 80 -0.75 -18.64 -7.87
CA ARG A 80 0.00 -19.31 -8.92
C ARG A 80 1.25 -18.51 -9.29
N ARG A 81 1.07 -17.22 -9.51
CA ARG A 81 2.10 -16.26 -9.89
C ARG A 81 1.94 -15.01 -9.02
N VAL A 82 3.06 -14.48 -8.53
CA VAL A 82 3.07 -13.21 -7.81
C VAL A 82 4.20 -12.35 -8.37
N VAL A 83 3.84 -11.13 -8.79
CA VAL A 83 4.76 -10.10 -9.28
C VAL A 83 4.78 -8.96 -8.27
N GLY A 84 5.93 -8.69 -7.68
CA GLY A 84 6.15 -7.50 -6.85
C GLY A 84 6.80 -6.39 -7.68
N VAL A 85 6.20 -5.21 -7.69
CA VAL A 85 6.70 -4.01 -8.37
C VAL A 85 7.08 -2.97 -7.34
N ASP A 86 8.32 -2.48 -7.39
CA ASP A 86 8.78 -1.36 -6.58
C ASP A 86 9.76 -0.49 -7.36
N ILE A 87 9.84 0.78 -6.98
CA ILE A 87 10.77 1.75 -7.59
C ILE A 87 12.11 1.81 -6.86
N THR A 88 12.23 1.16 -5.68
CA THR A 88 13.37 1.25 -4.77
C THR A 88 14.27 0.02 -4.90
N PRO A 89 15.43 0.10 -5.60
CA PRO A 89 16.32 -1.03 -5.79
C PRO A 89 16.75 -1.69 -4.48
N ALA A 90 17.04 -0.91 -3.44
CA ALA A 90 17.49 -1.42 -2.15
C ALA A 90 16.45 -2.34 -1.48
N GLN A 91 15.17 -2.00 -1.58
CA GLN A 91 14.10 -2.86 -1.05
C GLN A 91 13.93 -4.14 -1.88
N LEU A 92 14.03 -4.01 -3.20
CA LEU A 92 13.99 -5.17 -4.10
C LEU A 92 15.18 -6.11 -3.91
N ASP A 93 16.36 -5.61 -3.56
CA ASP A 93 17.52 -6.45 -3.24
C ASP A 93 17.30 -7.26 -1.96
N THR A 94 16.69 -6.64 -0.94
CA THR A 94 16.23 -7.35 0.25
C THR A 94 15.20 -8.42 -0.12
N ALA A 95 14.21 -8.08 -0.93
CA ALA A 95 13.18 -9.02 -1.40
C ALA A 95 13.78 -10.19 -2.22
N ARG A 96 14.73 -9.93 -3.11
CA ARG A 96 15.40 -10.98 -3.90
C ARG A 96 16.15 -11.97 -3.02
N ARG A 97 16.91 -11.47 -2.05
CA ARG A 97 17.63 -12.27 -1.07
C ARG A 97 16.68 -13.20 -0.29
N LEU A 98 15.56 -12.67 0.20
CA LEU A 98 14.58 -13.47 0.95
C LEU A 98 13.81 -14.44 0.06
N ASN A 99 13.46 -14.03 -1.15
CA ASN A 99 12.81 -14.88 -2.15
C ASN A 99 13.68 -16.10 -2.52
N GLU A 100 14.99 -15.89 -2.75
CA GLU A 100 15.95 -16.97 -2.97
C GLU A 100 16.05 -17.88 -1.75
N LYS A 101 16.22 -17.31 -0.55
CA LYS A 101 16.31 -18.07 0.71
C LYS A 101 15.10 -18.96 0.95
N GLN A 102 13.89 -18.49 0.64
CA GLN A 102 12.65 -19.24 0.86
C GLN A 102 12.15 -20.03 -0.34
N GLY A 103 12.77 -19.87 -1.51
CA GLY A 103 12.43 -20.60 -2.74
C GLY A 103 10.99 -20.34 -3.23
N LEU A 104 10.41 -19.16 -2.99
CA LEU A 104 9.03 -18.88 -3.33
C LEU A 104 8.77 -18.60 -4.81
N GLY A 105 9.81 -18.20 -5.57
CA GLY A 105 9.68 -17.93 -7.00
C GLY A 105 8.84 -16.69 -7.30
N LEU A 106 8.97 -15.63 -6.49
CA LEU A 106 8.37 -14.33 -6.79
C LEU A 106 9.08 -13.68 -7.98
N GLU A 107 8.33 -13.02 -8.84
CA GLU A 107 8.87 -12.16 -9.88
C GLU A 107 8.98 -10.72 -9.31
N LEU A 108 10.19 -10.17 -9.30
CA LEU A 108 10.44 -8.84 -8.71
C LEU A 108 10.90 -7.89 -9.82
N VAL A 109 10.14 -6.82 -10.01
CA VAL A 109 10.29 -5.85 -11.11
C VAL A 109 10.57 -4.46 -10.56
N GLU A 110 11.69 -3.88 -10.95
CA GLU A 110 12.01 -2.48 -10.68
C GLU A 110 11.26 -1.60 -11.69
N ALA A 111 10.17 -0.98 -11.24
CA ALA A 111 9.37 -0.09 -12.06
C ALA A 111 8.55 0.87 -11.21
N ASN A 112 8.10 1.98 -11.84
CA ASN A 112 7.11 2.87 -11.25
C ASN A 112 5.71 2.24 -11.31
N ALA A 113 5.03 2.14 -10.17
CA ALA A 113 3.68 1.59 -10.08
C ALA A 113 2.61 2.40 -10.85
N GLU A 114 2.93 3.61 -11.27
CA GLU A 114 2.06 4.43 -12.14
C GLU A 114 2.16 4.05 -13.63
N ALA A 115 3.22 3.32 -14.02
CA ALA A 115 3.49 2.88 -15.39
C ALA A 115 4.45 1.69 -15.37
N THR A 116 3.95 0.51 -15.02
CA THR A 116 4.77 -0.67 -14.73
C THR A 116 5.43 -1.29 -15.94
N GLY A 117 4.90 -1.04 -17.14
CA GLY A 117 5.31 -1.73 -18.37
C GLY A 117 4.84 -3.19 -18.47
N LEU A 118 4.15 -3.71 -17.46
CA LEU A 118 3.61 -5.07 -17.47
C LEU A 118 2.42 -5.20 -18.42
N PRO A 119 2.16 -6.42 -18.94
CA PRO A 119 1.01 -6.67 -19.83
C PRO A 119 -0.32 -6.33 -19.16
N GLY A 120 -1.22 -5.64 -19.90
CA GLY A 120 -2.58 -5.38 -19.45
C GLY A 120 -3.43 -6.65 -19.43
N GLY A 121 -4.41 -6.72 -18.54
CA GLY A 121 -5.32 -7.86 -18.42
C GLY A 121 -4.63 -9.17 -18.02
N ALA A 122 -3.51 -9.09 -17.31
CA ALA A 122 -2.68 -10.24 -16.96
C ALA A 122 -2.89 -10.77 -15.54
N PHE A 123 -3.59 -10.02 -14.68
CA PHE A 123 -3.70 -10.35 -13.25
C PHE A 123 -5.15 -10.48 -12.80
N ASP A 124 -5.36 -11.37 -11.83
CA ASP A 124 -6.64 -11.59 -11.16
C ASP A 124 -6.80 -10.67 -9.94
N LEU A 125 -5.68 -10.27 -9.33
CA LEU A 125 -5.62 -9.38 -8.18
C LEU A 125 -4.47 -8.39 -8.36
N ALA A 126 -4.76 -7.11 -8.13
CA ALA A 126 -3.76 -6.08 -7.87
C ALA A 126 -3.88 -5.67 -6.39
N ILE A 127 -2.75 -5.56 -5.71
CA ILE A 127 -2.74 -5.20 -4.29
C ILE A 127 -1.70 -4.12 -4.01
N SER A 128 -1.98 -3.25 -3.03
CA SER A 128 -1.00 -2.29 -2.50
C SER A 128 -1.23 -2.11 -1.01
N GLU A 129 -0.25 -2.50 -0.21
CA GLU A 129 -0.24 -2.27 1.22
C GLU A 129 0.75 -1.13 1.51
N TYR A 130 0.22 0.05 1.80
CA TYR A 130 0.98 1.31 1.94
C TYR A 130 1.90 1.71 0.76
N GLY A 131 2.12 0.87 -0.20
CA GLY A 131 3.01 1.11 -1.34
C GLY A 131 2.49 2.20 -2.28
N ALA A 132 2.02 1.81 -3.47
CA ALA A 132 1.46 2.75 -4.44
C ALA A 132 0.27 3.55 -3.87
N SER A 133 -0.48 2.99 -2.91
CA SER A 133 -1.68 3.60 -2.33
C SER A 133 -1.41 4.90 -1.56
N ILE A 134 -0.16 5.15 -1.16
CA ILE A 134 0.27 6.39 -0.47
C ILE A 134 1.30 7.16 -1.30
N TRP A 135 2.27 6.45 -1.93
CA TRP A 135 3.47 7.06 -2.50
C TRP A 135 3.35 7.39 -3.98
N CYS A 136 2.26 6.96 -4.64
CA CYS A 136 1.99 7.25 -6.03
C CYS A 136 0.75 8.13 -6.21
N ASP A 137 0.74 8.91 -7.28
CA ASP A 137 -0.41 9.75 -7.64
C ASP A 137 -1.63 8.87 -7.95
N PRO A 138 -2.74 8.96 -7.17
CA PRO A 138 -3.93 8.13 -7.35
C PRO A 138 -4.55 8.26 -8.75
N TYR A 139 -4.40 9.41 -9.37
CA TYR A 139 -4.87 9.65 -10.75
C TYR A 139 -4.06 8.91 -11.80
N LYS A 140 -2.95 8.28 -11.42
CA LYS A 140 -2.07 7.51 -12.32
C LYS A 140 -2.01 6.03 -11.94
N TRP A 141 -1.74 5.71 -10.66
CA TRP A 141 -1.54 4.31 -10.27
C TRP A 141 -2.85 3.50 -10.26
N ILE A 142 -4.02 4.11 -9.93
CA ILE A 142 -5.32 3.39 -9.98
C ILE A 142 -5.69 3.02 -11.41
N PRO A 143 -5.61 3.90 -12.42
CA PRO A 143 -5.78 3.52 -13.82
C PRO A 143 -4.79 2.44 -14.28
N GLU A 144 -3.53 2.48 -13.83
CA GLU A 144 -2.55 1.44 -14.15
C GLU A 144 -2.93 0.10 -13.51
N ALA A 145 -3.33 0.08 -12.23
CA ALA A 145 -3.84 -1.12 -11.57
C ALA A 145 -5.04 -1.71 -12.33
N ALA A 146 -5.99 -0.86 -12.71
CA ALA A 146 -7.14 -1.27 -13.52
C ALA A 146 -6.73 -1.83 -14.89
N ARG A 147 -5.71 -1.26 -15.55
CA ARG A 147 -5.17 -1.76 -16.83
C ARG A 147 -4.57 -3.16 -16.67
N LEU A 148 -3.86 -3.41 -15.57
CA LEU A 148 -3.21 -4.69 -15.28
C LEU A 148 -4.21 -5.81 -15.01
N LEU A 149 -5.35 -5.49 -14.42
CA LEU A 149 -6.39 -6.45 -14.07
C LEU A 149 -7.12 -7.01 -15.29
N ARG A 150 -7.46 -8.29 -15.24
CA ARG A 150 -8.45 -8.94 -16.11
C ARG A 150 -9.85 -8.40 -15.80
N ARG A 151 -10.79 -8.61 -16.69
CA ARG A 151 -12.21 -8.43 -16.39
C ARG A 151 -12.60 -9.31 -15.20
N GLY A 152 -13.35 -8.75 -14.25
CA GLY A 152 -13.68 -9.41 -12.98
C GLY A 152 -12.54 -9.51 -11.99
N GLY A 153 -11.32 -9.09 -12.34
CA GLY A 153 -10.18 -9.00 -11.41
C GLY A 153 -10.38 -7.89 -10.39
N GLU A 154 -9.72 -8.00 -9.25
CA GLU A 154 -9.95 -7.10 -8.12
C GLU A 154 -8.71 -6.28 -7.76
N LEU A 155 -8.95 -5.06 -7.31
CA LEU A 155 -7.96 -4.18 -6.68
C LEU A 155 -8.25 -4.13 -5.19
N VAL A 156 -7.23 -4.40 -4.37
CA VAL A 156 -7.27 -4.24 -2.91
C VAL A 156 -6.13 -3.33 -2.49
N PHE A 157 -6.41 -2.32 -1.67
CA PHE A 157 -5.33 -1.48 -1.17
C PHE A 157 -5.60 -0.94 0.24
N LEU A 158 -4.54 -0.90 1.04
CA LEU A 158 -4.49 -0.32 2.38
C LEU A 158 -3.81 1.04 2.30
N ARG A 159 -4.31 1.98 3.11
CA ARG A 159 -3.74 3.31 3.27
C ARG A 159 -4.14 3.94 4.61
N ASN A 160 -3.56 5.07 4.96
CA ASN A 160 -4.06 5.91 6.04
C ASN A 160 -5.52 6.31 5.78
N SER A 161 -6.36 6.33 6.81
CA SER A 161 -7.73 6.78 6.64
C SER A 161 -7.77 8.28 6.27
N THR A 162 -8.76 8.66 5.49
CA THR A 162 -8.99 10.08 5.19
C THR A 162 -9.12 10.91 6.47
N LEU A 163 -9.78 10.36 7.50
CA LEU A 163 -9.97 11.04 8.77
C LEU A 163 -8.65 11.25 9.51
N SER A 164 -7.80 10.22 9.59
CA SER A 164 -6.50 10.32 10.27
C SER A 164 -5.62 11.41 9.64
N ILE A 165 -5.59 11.48 8.32
CA ILE A 165 -4.84 12.52 7.58
C ILE A 165 -5.40 13.92 7.85
N LEU A 166 -6.72 14.08 7.90
CA LEU A 166 -7.33 15.37 8.23
C LEU A 166 -7.05 15.82 9.66
N CYS A 167 -6.86 14.88 10.58
CA CYS A 167 -6.58 15.12 11.99
C CYS A 167 -5.07 15.14 12.33
N MET A 168 -4.20 14.79 11.39
CA MET A 168 -2.74 14.78 11.55
C MET A 168 -2.20 16.21 11.41
N PRO A 169 -1.51 16.76 12.43
CA PRO A 169 -0.79 18.03 12.27
C PRO A 169 0.46 17.85 11.41
N ASP A 170 1.08 18.96 10.99
CA ASP A 170 2.33 18.91 10.22
C ASP A 170 3.52 18.42 11.07
N GLU A 171 3.41 18.50 12.39
CA GLU A 171 4.37 17.95 13.37
C GLU A 171 3.63 17.32 14.55
N GLY A 172 4.08 16.15 14.99
CA GLY A 172 3.58 15.47 16.18
C GLY A 172 2.39 14.54 15.93
N ALA A 173 1.70 14.17 17.02
CA ALA A 173 0.67 13.15 16.99
C ALA A 173 -0.68 13.64 16.44
N VAL A 174 -1.44 12.70 15.88
CA VAL A 174 -2.83 12.87 15.47
C VAL A 174 -3.68 13.46 16.61
N GLN A 175 -4.61 14.34 16.27
CA GLN A 175 -5.42 15.11 17.24
C GLN A 175 -6.93 14.91 17.02
N ASP A 176 -7.74 15.25 18.01
CA ASP A 176 -9.22 15.18 17.95
C ASP A 176 -9.85 16.40 17.23
N ARG A 177 -9.14 16.99 16.30
CA ARG A 177 -9.60 18.15 15.51
C ARG A 177 -9.00 18.12 14.10
N LEU A 178 -9.71 18.69 13.14
CA LEU A 178 -9.21 18.85 11.78
C LEU A 178 -8.04 19.85 11.74
N GLN A 179 -6.95 19.48 11.07
CA GLN A 179 -5.73 20.27 10.93
C GLN A 179 -5.61 20.93 9.56
N ARG A 180 -6.33 20.37 8.57
CA ARG A 180 -6.26 20.84 7.18
C ARG A 180 -7.59 20.73 6.46
N PRO A 181 -7.82 21.50 5.38
CA PRO A 181 -9.02 21.36 4.56
C PRO A 181 -8.94 20.07 3.72
N GLN A 182 -10.06 19.36 3.62
CA GLN A 182 -10.16 18.21 2.70
C GLN A 182 -10.27 18.65 1.24
N ARG A 183 -10.86 19.83 0.97
CA ARG A 183 -11.01 20.33 -0.40
C ARG A 183 -9.63 20.60 -1.02
N GLY A 184 -9.32 19.92 -2.13
CA GLY A 184 -8.05 20.06 -2.84
C GLY A 184 -6.90 19.29 -2.21
N MET A 185 -7.16 18.43 -1.22
CA MET A 185 -6.17 17.52 -0.67
C MET A 185 -5.75 16.54 -1.77
N HIS A 186 -4.44 16.48 -2.06
CA HIS A 186 -3.86 15.61 -3.07
C HIS A 186 -2.42 15.24 -2.73
N ARG A 187 -1.49 16.15 -2.94
CA ARG A 187 -0.07 15.98 -2.59
C ARG A 187 0.18 16.58 -1.21
N LEU A 188 0.78 15.81 -0.32
CA LEU A 188 1.17 16.23 1.02
C LEU A 188 2.67 16.10 1.20
N GLU A 189 3.26 17.09 1.84
CA GLU A 189 4.65 17.14 2.28
C GLU A 189 4.63 17.42 3.77
N TRP A 190 5.36 16.63 4.55
CA TRP A 190 5.41 16.74 5.99
C TRP A 190 6.64 17.53 6.42
N ALA A 191 6.55 18.26 7.52
CA ALA A 191 7.65 19.09 8.00
C ALA A 191 8.83 18.27 8.54
N ASP A 192 8.59 17.04 8.98
CA ASP A 192 9.54 16.15 9.63
C ASP A 192 10.14 15.08 8.71
N GLY A 193 9.75 15.04 7.44
CA GLY A 193 10.27 14.10 6.45
C GLY A 193 10.36 14.67 5.03
N PRO A 194 11.23 14.11 4.19
CA PRO A 194 11.32 14.53 2.79
C PRO A 194 10.27 13.87 1.88
N GLU A 195 9.63 12.80 2.37
CA GLU A 195 8.72 11.98 1.57
C GLU A 195 7.46 12.74 1.17
N ILE A 196 6.94 12.37 0.02
CA ILE A 196 5.75 12.98 -0.58
C ILE A 196 4.65 11.94 -0.65
N GLU A 197 3.56 12.21 0.04
CA GLU A 197 2.37 11.37 0.06
C GLU A 197 1.27 11.91 -0.85
N PHE A 198 0.39 11.00 -1.28
CA PHE A 198 -0.81 11.36 -2.02
C PHE A 198 -2.06 10.93 -1.25
N GLN A 199 -2.90 11.91 -0.94
CA GLN A 199 -4.08 11.74 -0.11
C GLN A 199 -5.29 12.41 -0.77
N LEU A 200 -6.43 11.71 -0.78
CA LEU A 200 -7.68 12.24 -1.32
C LEU A 200 -8.84 12.01 -0.34
N GLY A 201 -9.90 12.76 -0.51
CA GLY A 201 -11.17 12.43 0.15
C GLY A 201 -11.85 11.23 -0.50
N HIS A 202 -12.70 10.51 0.25
CA HIS A 202 -13.42 9.33 -0.23
C HIS A 202 -14.18 9.57 -1.53
N GLY A 203 -14.82 10.74 -1.69
CA GLY A 203 -15.55 11.08 -2.90
C GLY A 203 -14.66 11.15 -4.16
N ASP A 204 -13.40 11.55 -4.01
CA ASP A 204 -12.45 11.58 -5.11
C ASP A 204 -11.96 10.17 -5.44
N PHE A 205 -11.65 9.35 -4.44
CA PHE A 205 -11.32 7.93 -4.64
C PHE A 205 -12.44 7.17 -5.37
N VAL A 206 -13.69 7.31 -4.92
CA VAL A 206 -14.83 6.67 -5.56
C VAL A 206 -14.96 7.08 -7.04
N ARG A 207 -14.72 8.36 -7.36
CA ARG A 207 -14.73 8.85 -8.75
C ARG A 207 -13.62 8.25 -9.58
N ILE A 208 -12.37 8.25 -9.08
CA ILE A 208 -11.23 7.68 -9.81
C ILE A 208 -11.44 6.19 -10.07
N LEU A 209 -11.86 5.42 -9.07
CA LEU A 209 -12.16 4.00 -9.23
C LEU A 209 -13.20 3.77 -10.33
N ARG A 210 -14.32 4.49 -10.27
CA ARG A 210 -15.39 4.40 -11.26
C ARG A 210 -14.89 4.77 -12.68
N ASP A 211 -14.12 5.86 -12.79
CA ASP A 211 -13.64 6.38 -14.07
C ASP A 211 -12.56 5.46 -14.66
N ALA A 212 -11.84 4.71 -13.83
CA ALA A 212 -10.95 3.62 -14.22
C ALA A 212 -11.67 2.29 -14.55
N GLY A 213 -13.01 2.27 -14.51
CA GLY A 213 -13.81 1.07 -14.77
C GLY A 213 -13.86 0.06 -13.62
N LEU A 214 -13.55 0.51 -12.41
CA LEU A 214 -13.62 -0.29 -11.19
C LEU A 214 -14.92 0.00 -10.44
N GLU A 215 -15.58 -1.05 -9.97
CA GLU A 215 -16.73 -0.99 -9.09
C GLU A 215 -16.26 -1.16 -7.64
N LEU A 216 -16.57 -0.21 -6.78
CA LEU A 216 -16.27 -0.33 -5.35
C LEU A 216 -17.13 -1.45 -4.75
N LEU A 217 -16.48 -2.42 -4.13
CA LEU A 217 -17.12 -3.54 -3.44
C LEU A 217 -17.21 -3.31 -1.94
N ASP A 218 -16.13 -2.77 -1.35
CA ASP A 218 -16.04 -2.57 0.09
C ASP A 218 -15.05 -1.46 0.45
N LEU A 219 -15.28 -0.86 1.61
CA LEU A 219 -14.37 0.05 2.32
C LEU A 219 -14.40 -0.35 3.80
N VAL A 220 -13.31 -0.93 4.28
CA VAL A 220 -13.16 -1.38 5.66
C VAL A 220 -12.30 -0.40 6.43
N GLU A 221 -12.87 0.21 7.46
CA GLU A 221 -12.15 1.09 8.39
C GLU A 221 -11.45 0.26 9.47
N ILE A 222 -10.16 0.51 9.68
CA ILE A 222 -9.34 -0.21 10.64
C ILE A 222 -9.05 0.66 11.87
N PHE A 223 -9.37 0.11 13.03
CA PHE A 223 -9.17 0.70 14.35
C PHE A 223 -8.10 -0.07 15.12
N ALA A 224 -7.46 0.59 16.09
CA ALA A 224 -6.58 -0.11 17.02
C ALA A 224 -7.37 -1.14 17.85
N PRO A 225 -7.00 -2.44 17.83
CA PRO A 225 -7.68 -3.46 18.63
C PRO A 225 -7.48 -3.25 20.14
N GLU A 226 -8.26 -3.95 20.97
CA GLU A 226 -8.23 -3.79 22.42
C GLU A 226 -6.82 -4.00 23.02
N GLY A 227 -6.06 -4.96 22.52
CA GLY A 227 -4.68 -5.27 22.95
C GLY A 227 -3.60 -4.47 22.24
N ALA A 228 -3.94 -3.49 21.40
CA ALA A 228 -2.94 -2.74 20.63
C ALA A 228 -1.91 -2.07 21.53
N VAL A 229 -0.65 -2.13 21.10
CA VAL A 229 0.48 -1.44 21.72
C VAL A 229 1.01 -0.36 20.78
N ARG A 230 1.72 0.63 21.35
CA ARG A 230 2.34 1.69 20.58
C ARG A 230 3.29 1.10 19.52
N HIS A 231 3.09 1.48 18.27
CA HIS A 231 3.98 1.06 17.19
C HIS A 231 5.38 1.68 17.38
N PRO A 232 6.47 0.92 17.24
CA PRO A 232 7.83 1.40 17.57
C PRO A 232 8.31 2.57 16.72
N TYR A 233 7.81 2.73 15.47
CA TYR A 233 8.22 3.80 14.55
C TYR A 233 7.12 4.84 14.34
N TYR A 234 5.87 4.40 14.16
CA TYR A 234 4.75 5.29 13.84
C TYR A 234 3.92 5.69 15.05
N GLY A 235 4.24 5.17 16.25
CA GLY A 235 3.49 5.45 17.47
C GLY A 235 3.66 6.88 17.99
N GLU A 236 4.59 7.65 17.43
CA GLU A 236 4.70 9.09 17.70
C GLU A 236 3.65 9.90 16.94
N TYR A 237 3.24 9.41 15.77
CA TYR A 237 2.24 10.05 14.90
C TYR A 237 0.85 9.50 15.15
N MET A 238 0.70 8.16 15.17
CA MET A 238 -0.58 7.49 15.38
C MET A 238 -0.65 6.87 16.77
N THR A 239 -1.44 7.48 17.66
CA THR A 239 -1.60 6.98 19.04
C THR A 239 -2.68 5.91 19.14
N VAL A 240 -2.44 4.90 19.99
CA VAL A 240 -3.43 3.83 20.26
C VAL A 240 -4.73 4.41 20.79
N GLU A 241 -4.68 5.44 21.66
CA GLU A 241 -5.85 6.08 22.25
C GLU A 241 -6.75 6.71 21.18
N TRP A 242 -6.16 7.41 20.20
CA TRP A 242 -6.90 8.01 19.10
C TRP A 242 -7.48 6.92 18.20
N ALA A 243 -6.64 5.97 17.79
CA ALA A 243 -7.03 4.91 16.85
C ALA A 243 -8.04 3.90 17.39
N ARG A 244 -8.25 3.82 18.71
CA ARG A 244 -9.36 3.06 19.31
C ARG A 244 -10.72 3.70 19.10
N ARG A 245 -10.78 5.00 18.88
CA ARG A 245 -12.00 5.77 18.71
C ARG A 245 -12.29 6.12 17.25
N TRP A 246 -11.24 6.25 16.47
CA TRP A 246 -11.30 6.72 15.09
C TRP A 246 -10.48 5.80 14.19
N PRO A 247 -10.91 5.57 12.94
CA PRO A 247 -10.15 4.73 12.04
C PRO A 247 -8.80 5.39 11.71
N SER A 248 -7.72 4.66 11.95
CA SER A 248 -6.36 5.09 11.57
C SER A 248 -6.04 4.78 10.12
N GLU A 249 -6.62 3.71 9.63
CA GLU A 249 -6.36 3.13 8.31
C GLU A 249 -7.67 2.72 7.65
N GLU A 250 -7.61 2.52 6.35
CA GLU A 250 -8.74 2.04 5.56
C GLU A 250 -8.27 1.10 4.46
N MET A 251 -9.02 0.02 4.25
CA MET A 251 -8.84 -0.90 3.15
C MET A 251 -9.96 -0.78 2.14
N TRP A 252 -9.59 -0.66 0.90
CA TRP A 252 -10.49 -0.54 -0.24
C TRP A 252 -10.46 -1.82 -1.06
N ARG A 253 -11.62 -2.29 -1.47
CA ARG A 253 -11.76 -3.40 -2.42
C ARG A 253 -12.65 -2.97 -3.57
N ALA A 254 -12.14 -3.12 -4.79
CA ALA A 254 -12.87 -2.78 -6.00
C ALA A 254 -12.69 -3.88 -7.06
N ARG A 255 -13.65 -4.02 -7.98
CA ARG A 255 -13.63 -5.03 -9.06
C ARG A 255 -13.67 -4.36 -10.42
N LYS A 256 -12.84 -4.85 -11.34
CA LYS A 256 -12.88 -4.42 -12.73
C LYS A 256 -14.15 -4.92 -13.41
N ARG A 257 -14.91 -4.00 -13.96
CA ARG A 257 -16.14 -4.32 -14.71
C ARG A 257 -15.85 -5.11 -15.97
N ASP A 258 -16.85 -5.84 -16.42
CA ASP A 258 -16.79 -6.60 -17.67
C ASP A 258 -16.69 -5.72 -18.93
#